data_902ba25ab7c891cfc2c499e5fab9c1f8
#
_entry.id   902ba25ab7c891cfc2c499e5fab9c1f8
#
_cell.length_a   1.000
_cell.length_b   1.000
_cell.length_c   1.000
_cell.angle_alpha   90.00
_cell.angle_beta   90.00
_cell.angle_gamma   90.00
#
_symmetry.space_group_name_H-M   'P 1'
#
loop_
_entity.id
_entity.type
_entity.pdbx_description
1 polymer ?
#
loop_
_entity_poly.entity_id
_entity_poly.type
_entity_poly.pdbx_seq_one_letter_code
_entity_poly.pdbx_strand_id
1 'polypeptide(L)'
;RQMCIRDSYRENRSFVSTPYWQLHVTLNGGTSHRRFFHPATFDDRQKAEAAYRSLSPDSSATVTKVERRKSLQQPPLLYDLTALQKDCNVHLDLPAAKTLDIAQSLYEKKLISYPRTGSRYIPHDVMACVPGLLERIMAMPEFATSAGILDFARLNTRSVDDRKVTDHHALITTGIAPEGLSEAEEAVYTLIAGRMLEAFSPCCEKELILMECRLDNMDFRSKSSLVVSPG
;
A
#
# COMPACT_ATOMS: atom_id res chain seq x y z
N ARG A 1 -5.81 1.61 27.69
CA ARG A 1 -6.31 1.17 26.35
C ARG A 1 -7.84 1.27 26.24
N GLN A 2 -8.63 0.82 27.22
CA GLN A 2 -10.10 0.93 27.15
C GLN A 2 -10.61 2.38 27.13
N MET A 3 -9.97 3.29 27.84
CA MET A 3 -10.32 4.72 27.81
C MET A 3 -10.12 5.33 26.42
N CYS A 4 -9.02 5.03 25.73
CA CYS A 4 -8.77 5.54 24.37
C CYS A 4 -9.83 5.04 23.37
N ILE A 5 -10.24 3.78 23.44
CA ILE A 5 -11.27 3.23 22.56
C ILE A 5 -12.62 3.93 22.81
N ARG A 6 -12.99 4.12 24.08
CA ARG A 6 -14.21 4.82 24.46
C ARG A 6 -14.22 6.27 23.99
N ASP A 7 -13.09 6.96 24.15
CA ASP A 7 -12.98 8.37 23.80
C ASP A 7 -13.00 8.56 22.28
N SER A 8 -12.26 7.74 21.52
CA SER A 8 -12.34 7.72 20.05
C SER A 8 -13.76 7.37 19.55
N TYR A 9 -14.46 6.46 20.22
CA TYR A 9 -15.84 6.13 19.86
C TYR A 9 -16.79 7.32 20.11
N ARG A 10 -16.63 8.03 21.24
CA ARG A 10 -17.40 9.24 21.56
C ARG A 10 -17.13 10.37 20.56
N GLU A 11 -15.87 10.64 20.27
CA GLU A 11 -15.45 11.63 19.27
C GLU A 11 -16.05 11.30 17.90
N ASN A 12 -15.99 10.03 17.48
CA ASN A 12 -16.57 9.60 16.21
C ASN A 12 -18.10 9.80 16.19
N ARG A 13 -18.82 9.46 17.28
CA ARG A 13 -20.28 9.67 17.39
C ARG A 13 -20.69 11.13 17.50
N SER A 14 -19.85 11.98 18.08
CA SER A 14 -20.09 13.42 18.20
C SER A 14 -19.54 14.21 17.01
N PHE A 15 -18.91 13.54 16.05
CA PHE A 15 -18.35 14.19 14.87
C PHE A 15 -19.47 14.83 14.04
N VAL A 16 -19.37 16.14 13.89
CA VAL A 16 -20.25 16.91 12.99
C VAL A 16 -19.42 17.25 11.75
N SER A 17 -19.88 16.77 10.61
CA SER A 17 -19.25 17.08 9.33
C SER A 17 -19.45 18.57 9.01
N THR A 18 -18.32 19.28 8.83
CA THR A 18 -18.33 20.68 8.40
C THR A 18 -17.88 20.74 6.93
N PRO A 19 -18.63 21.40 6.04
CA PRO A 19 -18.21 21.58 4.66
C PRO A 19 -17.03 22.51 4.59
N TYR A 20 -16.13 22.24 3.65
CA TYR A 20 -15.04 23.15 3.29
C TYR A 20 -14.92 23.22 1.76
N TRP A 21 -14.33 24.28 1.26
CA TRP A 21 -14.10 24.52 -0.15
C TRP A 21 -12.60 24.65 -0.41
N GLN A 22 -12.16 24.11 -1.52
CA GLN A 22 -10.77 24.24 -1.98
C GLN A 22 -10.74 24.62 -3.44
N LEU A 23 -9.92 25.62 -3.78
CA LEU A 23 -9.75 26.03 -5.18
C LEU A 23 -8.80 25.08 -5.90
N HIS A 24 -9.22 24.70 -7.09
CA HIS A 24 -8.41 23.92 -8.03
C HIS A 24 -8.31 24.68 -9.34
N VAL A 25 -7.13 24.66 -9.95
CA VAL A 25 -6.90 25.16 -11.31
C VAL A 25 -6.28 24.04 -12.15
N THR A 26 -6.67 23.98 -13.40
CA THR A 26 -6.04 23.10 -14.39
C THR A 26 -5.23 23.98 -15.32
N LEU A 27 -3.94 23.82 -15.31
CA LEU A 27 -3.03 24.55 -16.19
C LEU A 27 -2.71 23.70 -17.41
N ASN A 28 -2.71 24.34 -18.57
CA ASN A 28 -2.40 23.75 -19.85
C ASN A 28 -0.97 24.14 -20.23
N GLY A 29 -0.12 23.16 -20.42
CA GLY A 29 1.26 23.34 -20.88
C GLY A 29 1.52 22.53 -22.14
N GLY A 30 1.22 23.11 -23.30
CA GLY A 30 1.31 22.38 -24.57
C GLY A 30 0.33 21.20 -24.64
N THR A 31 0.83 19.98 -24.73
CA THR A 31 0.02 18.74 -24.81
C THR A 31 -0.36 18.16 -23.45
N SER A 32 0.10 18.74 -22.34
CA SER A 32 -0.15 18.22 -20.99
C SER A 32 -1.07 19.13 -20.19
N HIS A 33 -1.96 18.50 -19.42
CA HIS A 33 -2.84 19.19 -18.48
C HIS A 33 -2.45 18.77 -17.06
N ARG A 34 -2.28 19.75 -16.16
CA ARG A 34 -1.96 19.45 -14.77
C ARG A 34 -2.88 20.21 -13.83
N ARG A 35 -3.46 19.48 -12.87
CA ARG A 35 -4.27 20.07 -11.81
C ARG A 35 -3.39 20.55 -10.68
N PHE A 36 -3.66 21.77 -10.23
CA PHE A 36 -3.07 22.39 -9.06
C PHE A 36 -4.18 22.72 -8.06
N PHE A 37 -3.85 22.78 -6.80
CA PHE A 37 -4.78 23.13 -5.73
C PHE A 37 -4.21 24.25 -4.88
N HIS A 38 -5.07 25.14 -4.40
CA HIS A 38 -4.71 26.17 -3.42
C HIS A 38 -4.41 25.48 -2.08
N PRO A 39 -3.30 25.81 -1.38
CA PRO A 39 -2.90 25.11 -0.16
C PRO A 39 -3.87 25.25 1.00
N ALA A 40 -4.57 26.39 1.08
CA ALA A 40 -5.58 26.64 2.10
C ALA A 40 -6.98 26.20 1.64
N THR A 41 -7.78 25.75 2.59
CA THR A 41 -9.21 25.52 2.42
C THR A 41 -10.00 26.69 2.99
N PHE A 42 -11.22 26.88 2.50
CA PHE A 42 -12.14 27.91 2.96
C PHE A 42 -13.25 27.23 3.77
N ASP A 43 -13.57 27.79 4.90
CA ASP A 43 -14.67 27.39 5.80
C ASP A 43 -16.02 28.01 5.41
N ASP A 44 -15.98 29.03 4.53
CA ASP A 44 -17.11 29.78 4.05
C ASP A 44 -17.17 29.78 2.52
N ARG A 45 -18.35 29.44 1.97
CA ARG A 45 -18.60 29.42 0.55
C ARG A 45 -18.40 30.79 -0.10
N GLN A 46 -18.84 31.86 0.56
CA GLN A 46 -18.73 33.21 0.00
C GLN A 46 -17.27 33.63 -0.16
N LYS A 47 -16.42 33.29 0.82
CA LYS A 47 -14.97 33.52 0.73
C LYS A 47 -14.35 32.71 -0.41
N ALA A 48 -14.74 31.46 -0.57
CA ALA A 48 -14.26 30.63 -1.69
C ALA A 48 -14.69 31.17 -3.04
N GLU A 49 -15.95 31.62 -3.19
CA GLU A 49 -16.46 32.23 -4.42
C GLU A 49 -15.78 33.57 -4.72
N ALA A 50 -15.53 34.39 -3.70
CA ALA A 50 -14.80 35.63 -3.86
C ALA A 50 -13.37 35.40 -4.36
N ALA A 51 -12.69 34.41 -3.77
CA ALA A 51 -11.38 34.00 -4.20
C ALA A 51 -11.38 33.42 -5.63
N TYR A 52 -12.37 32.61 -6.00
CA TYR A 52 -12.54 32.13 -7.36
C TYR A 52 -12.75 33.24 -8.38
N ARG A 53 -13.61 34.22 -8.07
CA ARG A 53 -13.91 35.36 -8.95
C ARG A 53 -12.73 36.35 -9.10
N SER A 54 -11.77 36.32 -8.17
CA SER A 54 -10.56 37.15 -8.28
C SER A 54 -9.51 36.59 -9.25
N LEU A 55 -9.71 35.35 -9.73
CA LEU A 55 -8.88 34.73 -10.74
C LEU A 55 -9.44 35.01 -12.14
N SER A 56 -8.56 35.43 -13.05
CA SER A 56 -8.94 35.61 -14.45
C SER A 56 -8.74 34.31 -15.24
N PRO A 57 -9.75 33.84 -16.02
CA PRO A 57 -9.62 32.66 -16.85
C PRO A 57 -8.49 32.73 -17.91
N ASP A 58 -8.14 33.95 -18.32
CA ASP A 58 -7.12 34.21 -19.34
C ASP A 58 -5.73 34.52 -18.76
N SER A 59 -5.59 34.46 -17.44
CA SER A 59 -4.30 34.71 -16.80
C SER A 59 -3.31 33.57 -17.04
N SER A 60 -2.06 33.97 -17.22
CA SER A 60 -0.94 33.04 -17.29
C SER A 60 -0.43 32.73 -15.89
N ALA A 61 -0.27 31.43 -15.58
CA ALA A 61 0.36 31.01 -14.35
C ALA A 61 1.89 30.99 -14.50
N THR A 62 2.58 31.53 -13.51
CA THR A 62 4.04 31.48 -13.44
C THR A 62 4.46 30.37 -12.50
N VAL A 63 5.28 29.42 -13.01
CA VAL A 63 5.87 28.39 -12.16
C VAL A 63 6.95 29.03 -11.28
N THR A 64 6.75 28.99 -9.98
CA THR A 64 7.64 29.62 -9.00
C THR A 64 8.64 28.62 -8.41
N LYS A 65 8.27 27.32 -8.37
CA LYS A 65 9.13 26.26 -7.84
C LYS A 65 8.83 24.93 -8.51
N VAL A 66 9.91 24.19 -8.81
CA VAL A 66 9.84 22.76 -9.17
C VAL A 66 10.85 22.03 -8.32
N GLU A 67 10.38 21.11 -7.51
CA GLU A 67 11.20 20.28 -6.65
C GLU A 67 11.00 18.81 -7.02
N ARG A 68 12.10 18.11 -7.25
CA ARG A 68 12.12 16.67 -7.55
C ARG A 68 12.89 15.96 -6.45
N ARG A 69 12.28 14.92 -5.90
CA ARG A 69 12.89 14.09 -4.85
C ARG A 69 12.74 12.62 -5.20
N LYS A 70 13.84 11.88 -5.09
CA LYS A 70 13.76 10.42 -5.11
C LYS A 70 13.16 9.93 -3.79
N SER A 71 12.27 8.97 -3.89
CA SER A 71 11.64 8.30 -2.75
C SER A 71 11.73 6.79 -2.96
N LEU A 72 12.20 6.10 -1.94
CA LEU A 72 12.24 4.64 -1.92
C LEU A 72 11.06 4.16 -1.08
N GLN A 73 10.14 3.45 -1.71
CA GLN A 73 9.06 2.76 -1.01
C GLN A 73 9.53 1.35 -0.69
N GLN A 74 9.63 1.06 0.59
CA GLN A 74 9.97 -0.28 1.06
C GLN A 74 8.86 -1.28 0.73
N PRO A 75 9.20 -2.53 0.38
CA PRO A 75 8.23 -3.59 0.21
C PRO A 75 7.45 -3.84 1.52
N PRO A 76 6.23 -4.39 1.45
CA PRO A 76 5.49 -4.74 2.65
C PRO A 76 6.21 -5.83 3.44
N LEU A 77 5.91 -5.92 4.73
CA LEU A 77 6.31 -7.10 5.51
C LEU A 77 5.43 -8.29 5.17
N LEU A 78 5.89 -9.49 5.49
CA LEU A 78 5.10 -10.72 5.43
C LEU A 78 3.80 -10.59 6.23
N TYR A 79 2.87 -11.50 6.04
CA TYR A 79 1.63 -11.51 6.80
C TYR A 79 1.82 -12.05 8.22
N ASP A 80 1.20 -11.37 9.18
CA ASP A 80 0.61 -11.96 10.37
C ASP A 80 -0.88 -12.25 10.11
N LEU A 81 -1.56 -12.88 11.06
CA LEU A 81 -3.00 -13.16 10.91
C LEU A 81 -3.82 -11.88 10.69
N THR A 82 -3.53 -10.82 11.43
CA THR A 82 -4.29 -9.57 11.36
C THR A 82 -4.15 -8.87 10.00
N ALA A 83 -2.94 -8.85 9.45
CA ALA A 83 -2.70 -8.27 8.13
C ALA A 83 -3.37 -9.11 7.02
N LEU A 84 -3.30 -10.44 7.12
CA LEU A 84 -4.01 -11.33 6.19
C LEU A 84 -5.52 -11.10 6.24
N GLN A 85 -6.12 -11.02 7.45
CA GLN A 85 -7.54 -10.76 7.61
C GLN A 85 -7.99 -9.43 7.00
N LYS A 86 -7.16 -8.39 7.13
CA LYS A 86 -7.44 -7.07 6.52
C LYS A 86 -7.45 -7.16 5.00
N ASP A 87 -6.45 -7.79 4.42
CA ASP A 87 -6.33 -7.88 2.96
C ASP A 87 -7.39 -8.84 2.38
N CYS A 88 -7.71 -9.95 3.04
CA CYS A 88 -8.83 -10.80 2.67
C CYS A 88 -10.17 -10.07 2.73
N ASN A 89 -10.37 -9.18 3.70
CA ASN A 89 -11.59 -8.37 3.76
C ASN A 89 -11.66 -7.36 2.61
N VAL A 90 -10.53 -6.69 2.30
CA VAL A 90 -10.47 -5.66 1.24
C VAL A 90 -10.59 -6.27 -0.16
N HIS A 91 -9.93 -7.39 -0.42
CA HIS A 91 -9.81 -7.95 -1.77
C HIS A 91 -10.79 -9.08 -2.07
N LEU A 92 -11.24 -9.81 -1.04
CA LEU A 92 -12.08 -11.00 -1.18
C LEU A 92 -13.42 -10.88 -0.44
N ASP A 93 -13.69 -9.75 0.23
CA ASP A 93 -14.87 -9.52 1.06
C ASP A 93 -15.09 -10.60 2.13
N LEU A 94 -13.99 -11.19 2.63
CA LEU A 94 -14.03 -12.24 3.64
C LEU A 94 -14.01 -11.65 5.06
N PRO A 95 -14.93 -12.07 5.94
CA PRO A 95 -14.86 -11.75 7.35
C PRO A 95 -13.63 -12.35 8.04
N ALA A 96 -13.12 -11.70 9.08
CA ALA A 96 -11.92 -12.15 9.79
C ALA A 96 -12.00 -13.60 10.32
N ALA A 97 -13.17 -14.02 10.83
CA ALA A 97 -13.38 -15.40 11.28
C ALA A 97 -13.23 -16.40 10.13
N LYS A 98 -13.85 -16.12 8.98
CA LYS A 98 -13.79 -16.99 7.81
C LYS A 98 -12.37 -17.07 7.24
N THR A 99 -11.64 -15.96 7.23
CA THR A 99 -10.22 -15.95 6.83
C THR A 99 -9.38 -16.87 7.72
N LEU A 100 -9.61 -16.85 9.04
CA LEU A 100 -8.92 -17.75 9.96
C LEU A 100 -9.25 -19.23 9.70
N ASP A 101 -10.52 -19.56 9.46
CA ASP A 101 -10.95 -20.94 9.18
C ASP A 101 -10.27 -21.46 7.90
N ILE A 102 -10.21 -20.63 6.85
CA ILE A 102 -9.55 -20.98 5.59
C ILE A 102 -8.03 -21.15 5.81
N ALA A 103 -7.39 -20.21 6.50
CA ALA A 103 -5.97 -20.29 6.80
C ALA A 103 -5.64 -21.53 7.66
N GLN A 104 -6.52 -21.92 8.58
CA GLN A 104 -6.39 -23.13 9.37
C GLN A 104 -6.47 -24.39 8.48
N SER A 105 -7.41 -24.44 7.53
CA SER A 105 -7.51 -25.51 6.54
C SER A 105 -6.26 -25.62 5.67
N LEU A 106 -5.72 -24.49 5.18
CA LEU A 106 -4.47 -24.46 4.41
C LEU A 106 -3.27 -24.98 5.21
N TYR A 107 -3.20 -24.65 6.51
CA TYR A 107 -2.18 -25.16 7.42
C TYR A 107 -2.31 -26.68 7.64
N GLU A 108 -3.51 -27.20 7.85
CA GLU A 108 -3.77 -28.64 8.01
C GLU A 108 -3.42 -29.43 6.75
N LYS A 109 -3.62 -28.83 5.57
CA LYS A 109 -3.13 -29.33 4.27
C LYS A 109 -1.61 -29.16 4.10
N LYS A 110 -0.90 -28.60 5.08
CA LYS A 110 0.55 -28.32 5.08
C LYS A 110 1.01 -27.37 3.96
N LEU A 111 0.15 -26.48 3.50
CA LEU A 111 0.44 -25.55 2.40
C LEU A 111 1.06 -24.24 2.90
N ILE A 112 0.75 -23.84 4.15
CA ILE A 112 1.27 -22.65 4.78
C ILE A 112 1.78 -22.94 6.19
N SER A 113 2.57 -22.00 6.76
CA SER A 113 2.97 -22.00 8.17
C SER A 113 1.79 -21.74 9.09
N TYR A 114 1.97 -21.90 10.42
CA TYR A 114 0.92 -21.78 11.41
C TYR A 114 0.21 -20.41 11.38
N PRO A 115 -1.12 -20.35 11.19
CA PRO A 115 -1.81 -19.12 10.87
C PRO A 115 -2.04 -18.18 12.06
N ARG A 116 -2.05 -18.69 13.31
CA ARG A 116 -2.28 -17.84 14.49
C ARG A 116 -0.97 -17.22 14.97
N THR A 117 -0.34 -16.45 14.12
CA THR A 117 0.88 -15.71 14.42
C THR A 117 0.64 -14.21 14.51
N GLY A 118 1.31 -13.55 15.45
CA GLY A 118 1.39 -12.10 15.56
C GLY A 118 2.66 -11.50 14.92
N SER A 119 3.56 -12.35 14.43
CA SER A 119 4.81 -11.91 13.81
C SER A 119 4.67 -11.73 12.30
N ARG A 120 5.30 -10.69 11.79
CA ARG A 120 5.46 -10.42 10.35
C ARG A 120 6.88 -10.67 9.88
N TYR A 121 7.66 -11.40 10.69
CA TYR A 121 9.08 -11.66 10.48
C TYR A 121 9.35 -13.16 10.46
N ILE A 122 10.39 -13.54 9.73
CA ILE A 122 10.97 -14.88 9.75
C ILE A 122 12.37 -14.81 10.37
N PRO A 123 12.85 -15.89 10.99
CA PRO A 123 14.23 -15.97 11.48
C PRO A 123 15.20 -16.27 10.32
N HIS A 124 16.50 -16.12 10.59
CA HIS A 124 17.54 -16.28 9.56
C HIS A 124 17.66 -17.72 9.03
N ASP A 125 17.36 -18.73 9.83
CA ASP A 125 17.35 -20.14 9.39
C ASP A 125 16.27 -20.40 8.35
N VAL A 126 15.07 -19.82 8.52
CA VAL A 126 13.97 -19.90 7.55
C VAL A 126 14.32 -19.13 6.27
N MET A 127 15.06 -18.02 6.36
CA MET A 127 15.49 -17.27 5.17
C MET A 127 16.28 -18.12 4.18
N ALA A 128 17.03 -19.11 4.66
CA ALA A 128 17.78 -20.02 3.78
C ALA A 128 16.89 -20.81 2.81
N CYS A 129 15.63 -21.06 3.17
CA CYS A 129 14.67 -21.78 2.34
C CYS A 129 13.89 -20.86 1.39
N VAL A 130 13.87 -19.56 1.65
CA VAL A 130 13.04 -18.57 0.91
C VAL A 130 13.28 -18.60 -0.60
N PRO A 131 14.53 -18.61 -1.12
CA PRO A 131 14.75 -18.64 -2.56
C PRO A 131 14.01 -19.76 -3.25
N GLY A 132 14.12 -20.99 -2.75
CA GLY A 132 13.43 -22.15 -3.32
C GLY A 132 11.90 -22.08 -3.19
N LEU A 133 11.36 -21.42 -2.16
CA LEU A 133 9.92 -21.17 -2.03
C LEU A 133 9.44 -20.16 -3.07
N LEU A 134 10.19 -19.07 -3.28
CA LEU A 134 9.85 -18.04 -4.28
C LEU A 134 9.90 -18.62 -5.71
N GLU A 135 10.88 -19.46 -6.03
CA GLU A 135 10.95 -20.15 -7.32
C GLU A 135 9.68 -20.97 -7.59
N ARG A 136 9.19 -21.70 -6.59
CA ARG A 136 7.96 -22.49 -6.70
C ARG A 136 6.71 -21.63 -6.86
N ILE A 137 6.63 -20.50 -6.16
CA ILE A 137 5.55 -19.52 -6.31
C ILE A 137 5.56 -18.96 -7.73
N MET A 138 6.73 -18.56 -8.24
CA MET A 138 6.88 -17.98 -9.58
C MET A 138 6.58 -18.99 -10.71
N ALA A 139 6.64 -20.28 -10.43
CA ALA A 139 6.23 -21.32 -11.37
C ALA A 139 4.70 -21.47 -11.47
N MET A 140 3.94 -20.86 -10.57
CA MET A 140 2.48 -20.86 -10.62
C MET A 140 2.00 -19.91 -11.74
N PRO A 141 0.95 -20.31 -12.50
CA PRO A 141 0.44 -19.49 -13.63
C PRO A 141 0.10 -18.04 -13.26
N GLU A 142 -0.43 -17.82 -12.06
CA GLU A 142 -0.86 -16.51 -11.55
C GLU A 142 0.33 -15.55 -11.40
N PHE A 143 1.53 -16.07 -11.17
CA PHE A 143 2.75 -15.28 -10.93
C PHE A 143 3.77 -15.35 -12.07
N ALA A 144 3.46 -16.01 -13.18
CA ALA A 144 4.40 -16.21 -14.29
C ALA A 144 4.91 -14.88 -14.89
N THR A 145 4.11 -13.82 -14.86
CA THR A 145 4.51 -12.48 -15.32
C THR A 145 5.46 -11.76 -14.36
N SER A 146 5.53 -12.20 -13.10
CA SER A 146 6.40 -11.61 -12.07
C SER A 146 7.81 -12.20 -12.07
N ALA A 147 8.07 -13.21 -12.90
CA ALA A 147 9.32 -13.99 -12.91
C ALA A 147 10.59 -13.18 -13.24
N GLY A 148 10.48 -11.96 -13.78
CA GLY A 148 11.64 -11.11 -14.12
C GLY A 148 11.97 -10.02 -13.09
N ILE A 149 11.19 -9.92 -11.99
CA ILE A 149 11.30 -8.80 -11.05
C ILE A 149 12.25 -9.13 -9.90
N LEU A 150 12.34 -10.41 -9.49
CA LEU A 150 13.17 -10.84 -8.35
C LEU A 150 14.62 -11.10 -8.75
N ASP A 151 15.53 -10.42 -8.06
CA ASP A 151 16.96 -10.73 -8.08
C ASP A 151 17.28 -11.62 -6.87
N PHE A 152 17.42 -12.92 -7.09
CA PHE A 152 17.71 -13.90 -6.03
C PHE A 152 19.05 -13.66 -5.33
N ALA A 153 19.98 -12.94 -5.96
CA ALA A 153 21.24 -12.54 -5.32
C ALA A 153 21.06 -11.34 -4.36
N ARG A 154 19.92 -10.65 -4.44
CA ARG A 154 19.67 -9.40 -3.69
C ARG A 154 18.24 -9.31 -3.15
N LEU A 155 17.72 -10.42 -2.62
CA LEU A 155 16.41 -10.43 -1.97
C LEU A 155 16.37 -9.43 -0.83
N ASN A 156 15.23 -8.75 -0.69
CA ASN A 156 15.02 -7.83 0.41
C ASN A 156 14.90 -8.58 1.74
N THR A 157 15.66 -8.18 2.74
CA THR A 157 15.70 -8.86 4.04
C THR A 157 14.94 -8.12 5.14
N ARG A 158 14.09 -7.17 4.78
CA ARG A 158 13.32 -6.37 5.76
C ARG A 158 12.44 -7.22 6.67
N SER A 159 11.95 -8.34 6.18
CA SER A 159 11.11 -9.29 6.92
C SER A 159 11.92 -10.36 7.67
N VAL A 160 13.25 -10.22 7.77
CA VAL A 160 14.12 -11.16 8.46
C VAL A 160 14.67 -10.51 9.73
N ASP A 161 14.20 -10.95 10.90
CA ASP A 161 14.70 -10.47 12.20
C ASP A 161 14.28 -11.45 13.30
N ASP A 162 15.22 -12.23 13.82
CA ASP A 162 14.97 -13.23 14.86
C ASP A 162 14.36 -12.62 16.13
N ARG A 163 14.72 -11.39 16.47
CA ARG A 163 14.23 -10.71 17.69
C ARG A 163 12.78 -10.27 17.61
N LYS A 164 12.20 -10.24 16.40
CA LYS A 164 10.82 -9.85 16.14
C LYS A 164 9.92 -11.04 15.84
N VAL A 165 10.49 -12.23 15.80
CA VAL A 165 9.72 -13.47 15.80
C VAL A 165 9.22 -13.71 17.22
N THR A 166 7.91 -13.93 17.35
CA THR A 166 7.28 -14.28 18.62
C THR A 166 7.22 -15.81 18.77
N ASP A 167 6.11 -16.37 19.21
CA ASP A 167 5.92 -17.82 19.35
C ASP A 167 5.99 -18.55 17.99
N HIS A 168 5.55 -17.86 16.92
CA HIS A 168 5.58 -18.36 15.56
C HIS A 168 6.06 -17.26 14.61
N HIS A 169 6.75 -17.64 13.54
CA HIS A 169 7.16 -16.72 12.49
C HIS A 169 5.98 -16.32 11.59
N ALA A 170 6.18 -15.38 10.70
CA ALA A 170 5.20 -14.90 9.72
C ALA A 170 4.60 -16.03 8.87
N LEU A 171 3.45 -15.75 8.27
CA LEU A 171 2.81 -16.62 7.30
C LEU A 171 3.64 -16.71 6.02
N ILE A 172 4.03 -17.92 5.67
CA ILE A 172 4.73 -18.27 4.44
C ILE A 172 4.18 -19.57 3.86
N THR A 173 4.37 -19.80 2.58
CA THR A 173 4.09 -21.09 1.94
C THR A 173 5.15 -22.11 2.33
N THR A 174 4.81 -23.39 2.24
CA THR A 174 5.73 -24.50 2.53
C THR A 174 6.43 -25.04 1.28
N GLY A 175 5.99 -24.57 0.10
CA GLY A 175 6.48 -25.07 -1.18
C GLY A 175 5.82 -26.38 -1.66
N ILE A 176 4.83 -26.89 -0.93
CA ILE A 176 3.96 -27.98 -1.43
C ILE A 176 3.00 -27.37 -2.47
N ALA A 177 2.82 -28.07 -3.59
CA ALA A 177 1.90 -27.63 -4.63
C ALA A 177 0.45 -27.55 -4.11
N PRO A 178 -0.27 -26.47 -4.33
CA PRO A 178 -1.65 -26.33 -3.89
C PRO A 178 -2.59 -27.12 -4.81
N GLU A 179 -2.98 -28.33 -4.40
CA GLU A 179 -3.91 -29.16 -5.14
C GLU A 179 -5.21 -29.35 -4.38
N GLY A 180 -6.33 -29.46 -5.09
CA GLY A 180 -7.65 -29.76 -4.51
C GLY A 180 -8.16 -28.66 -3.55
N LEU A 181 -7.85 -27.41 -3.83
CA LEU A 181 -8.33 -26.26 -3.07
C LEU A 181 -9.72 -25.82 -3.55
N SER A 182 -10.53 -25.35 -2.61
CA SER A 182 -11.72 -24.57 -2.96
C SER A 182 -11.28 -23.18 -3.47
N GLU A 183 -12.16 -22.51 -4.21
CA GLU A 183 -11.92 -21.15 -4.72
C GLU A 183 -11.48 -20.18 -3.62
N ALA A 184 -12.09 -20.25 -2.44
CA ALA A 184 -11.73 -19.39 -1.32
C ALA A 184 -10.36 -19.74 -0.71
N GLU A 185 -9.99 -21.03 -0.65
CA GLU A 185 -8.66 -21.45 -0.21
C GLU A 185 -7.58 -21.04 -1.20
N GLU A 186 -7.83 -21.18 -2.49
CA GLU A 186 -6.94 -20.77 -3.56
C GLU A 186 -6.70 -19.26 -3.51
N ALA A 187 -7.76 -18.44 -3.37
CA ALA A 187 -7.64 -17.02 -3.26
C ALA A 187 -6.82 -16.56 -2.04
N VAL A 188 -7.04 -17.18 -0.87
CA VAL A 188 -6.25 -16.86 0.34
C VAL A 188 -4.80 -17.32 0.21
N TYR A 189 -4.55 -18.51 -0.37
CA TYR A 189 -3.21 -19.00 -0.64
C TYR A 189 -2.47 -18.07 -1.60
N THR A 190 -3.12 -17.62 -2.67
CA THR A 190 -2.56 -16.67 -3.65
C THR A 190 -2.19 -15.34 -3.01
N LEU A 191 -2.99 -14.83 -2.06
CA LEU A 191 -2.61 -13.62 -1.30
C LEU A 191 -1.34 -13.84 -0.47
N ILE A 192 -1.21 -15.00 0.21
CA ILE A 192 -0.01 -15.31 1.01
C ILE A 192 1.22 -15.46 0.11
N ALA A 193 1.11 -16.19 -0.99
CA ALA A 193 2.18 -16.38 -1.96
C ALA A 193 2.61 -15.06 -2.61
N GLY A 194 1.64 -14.25 -3.06
CA GLY A 194 1.90 -12.92 -3.62
C GLY A 194 2.59 -12.00 -2.62
N ARG A 195 2.17 -12.01 -1.35
CA ARG A 195 2.82 -11.24 -0.28
C ARG A 195 4.28 -11.68 -0.06
N MET A 196 4.60 -12.96 -0.23
CA MET A 196 6.00 -13.41 -0.16
C MET A 196 6.81 -12.82 -1.32
N LEU A 197 6.32 -12.84 -2.55
CA LEU A 197 6.99 -12.19 -3.68
C LEU A 197 7.21 -10.70 -3.41
N GLU A 198 6.17 -9.97 -2.98
CA GLU A 198 6.27 -8.56 -2.63
C GLU A 198 7.31 -8.29 -1.52
N ALA A 199 7.28 -9.08 -0.43
CA ALA A 199 8.11 -8.84 0.74
C ALA A 199 9.62 -9.00 0.47
N PHE A 200 9.97 -9.85 -0.48
CA PHE A 200 11.35 -10.10 -0.89
C PHE A 200 11.78 -9.36 -2.15
N SER A 201 10.86 -8.58 -2.75
CA SER A 201 11.14 -7.71 -3.89
C SER A 201 12.03 -6.52 -3.51
N PRO A 202 12.72 -5.88 -4.48
CA PRO A 202 13.46 -4.65 -4.23
C PRO A 202 12.52 -3.51 -3.83
N CYS A 203 13.09 -2.39 -3.38
CA CYS A 203 12.33 -1.18 -3.10
C CYS A 203 11.81 -0.57 -4.40
N CYS A 204 10.56 -0.13 -4.40
CA CYS A 204 10.04 0.68 -5.49
C CYS A 204 10.67 2.08 -5.45
N GLU A 205 11.33 2.48 -6.54
CA GLU A 205 11.87 3.82 -6.70
C GLU A 205 10.85 4.74 -7.34
N LYS A 206 10.56 5.85 -6.67
CA LYS A 206 9.63 6.88 -7.16
C LYS A 206 10.33 8.22 -7.25
N GLU A 207 9.97 8.99 -8.25
CA GLU A 207 10.26 10.42 -8.31
C GLU A 207 9.02 11.18 -7.85
N LEU A 208 9.15 11.92 -6.75
CA LEU A 208 8.12 12.84 -6.27
C LEU A 208 8.39 14.21 -6.87
N ILE A 209 7.41 14.78 -7.55
CA ILE A 209 7.50 16.08 -8.17
C ILE A 209 6.52 17.00 -7.47
N LEU A 210 7.04 18.03 -6.81
CA LEU A 210 6.27 19.14 -6.27
C LEU A 210 6.46 20.35 -7.19
N MET A 211 5.36 20.88 -7.68
CA MET A 211 5.35 22.14 -8.45
C MET A 211 4.52 23.18 -7.71
N GLU A 212 5.04 24.39 -7.65
CA GLU A 212 4.32 25.55 -7.16
C GLU A 212 4.20 26.55 -8.30
N CYS A 213 3.06 27.14 -8.43
CA CYS A 213 2.82 28.20 -9.39
C CYS A 213 2.01 29.33 -8.74
N ARG A 214 2.18 30.53 -9.29
CA ARG A 214 1.38 31.71 -8.95
C ARG A 214 0.49 32.03 -10.14
N LEU A 215 -0.80 32.16 -9.86
CA LEU A 215 -1.80 32.63 -10.79
C LEU A 215 -2.44 33.88 -10.17
N ASP A 216 -2.30 35.02 -10.82
CA ASP A 216 -2.65 36.32 -10.25
C ASP A 216 -1.96 36.51 -8.87
N ASN A 217 -2.74 36.68 -7.80
CA ASN A 217 -2.22 36.87 -6.45
C ASN A 217 -2.28 35.60 -5.58
N MET A 218 -2.52 34.43 -6.17
CA MET A 218 -2.69 33.20 -5.42
C MET A 218 -1.63 32.16 -5.78
N ASP A 219 -1.16 31.45 -4.76
CA ASP A 219 -0.25 30.33 -4.92
C ASP A 219 -1.00 29.01 -5.01
N PHE A 220 -0.59 28.16 -5.94
CA PHE A 220 -1.15 26.83 -6.16
C PHE A 220 -0.03 25.80 -6.18
N ARG A 221 -0.36 24.57 -5.75
CA ARG A 221 0.56 23.44 -5.68
C ARG A 221 0.04 22.24 -6.43
N SER A 222 0.94 21.51 -7.04
CA SER A 222 0.67 20.19 -7.62
C SER A 222 1.69 19.20 -7.10
N LYS A 223 1.21 18.01 -6.69
CA LYS A 223 2.07 16.88 -6.33
C LYS A 223 1.81 15.75 -7.30
N SER A 224 2.86 15.13 -7.78
CA SER A 224 2.78 13.91 -8.57
C SER A 224 3.88 12.94 -8.17
N SER A 225 3.65 11.67 -8.43
CA SER A 225 4.62 10.61 -8.21
C SER A 225 4.75 9.80 -9.48
N LEU A 226 5.98 9.62 -9.94
CA LEU A 226 6.31 8.78 -11.07
C LEU A 226 7.07 7.57 -10.55
N VAL A 227 6.65 6.37 -10.92
CA VAL A 227 7.40 5.14 -10.65
C VAL A 227 8.56 5.09 -11.66
N VAL A 228 9.79 5.11 -11.14
CA VAL A 228 11.02 5.03 -11.94
C VAL A 228 11.44 3.58 -12.10
N SER A 229 11.34 2.81 -11.02
CA SER A 229 11.56 1.36 -11.01
C SER A 229 10.50 0.73 -10.12
N PRO A 230 9.69 -0.18 -10.64
CA PRO A 230 8.79 -0.96 -9.79
C PRO A 230 9.62 -1.86 -8.86
N GLY A 231 9.14 -2.03 -7.67
CA GLY A 231 9.75 -2.98 -6.72
C GLY A 231 9.30 -4.41 -6.98
#